data_636638ac0e1dd420ba81670b160b0416
#
_entry.id   636638ac0e1dd420ba81670b160b0416
#
_cell.length_a   1.000
_cell.length_b   1.000
_cell.length_c   1.000
_cell.angle_alpha   90.00
_cell.angle_beta   90.00
_cell.angle_gamma   90.00
#
_symmetry.space_group_name_H-M   'P 1'
#
loop_
_entity.id
_entity.type
_entity.pdbx_description
1 polymer ?
#
loop_
_entity_poly.entity_id
_entity_poly.type
_entity_poly.pdbx_seq_one_letter_code
_entity_poly.pdbx_strand_id
1 'polypeptide(L)'
;ALEDVPQAQRDACLAMGLTRWEATLHILIPEAMPAIVTGIVLSAGRVFGEAAALLFTSGMSSPVRLNFLSFNLSSPTCAWNVFRPGESLAVHIYKIYGEGSPEAQQIVWGTAALLMICVLLFNIVARIVGKQLARKMTAE
;
A
#
# COMPACT_ATOMS: atom_id res chain seq x y z
N ALA A 1 -14.59 -5.83 8.86
CA ALA A 1 -14.98 -4.40 8.70
C ALA A 1 -16.48 -4.24 8.52
N LEU A 2 -17.06 -4.70 7.39
CA LEU A 2 -18.51 -4.57 7.17
C LEU A 2 -19.34 -5.45 8.11
N GLU A 3 -18.84 -6.58 8.54
CA GLU A 3 -19.49 -7.47 9.50
C GLU A 3 -19.49 -6.93 10.94
N ASP A 4 -18.58 -6.01 11.23
CA ASP A 4 -18.47 -5.38 12.55
C ASP A 4 -19.60 -4.37 12.83
N VAL A 5 -20.35 -3.98 11.78
CA VAL A 5 -21.50 -3.08 11.93
C VAL A 5 -22.66 -3.85 12.55
N PRO A 6 -23.26 -3.34 13.65
CA PRO A 6 -24.34 -4.02 14.38
C PRO A 6 -25.52 -4.39 13.49
N GLN A 7 -26.05 -5.59 13.66
CA GLN A 7 -27.21 -6.05 12.88
C GLN A 7 -28.44 -5.15 13.06
N ALA A 8 -28.59 -4.58 14.26
CA ALA A 8 -29.68 -3.65 14.54
C ALA A 8 -29.74 -2.44 13.59
N GLN A 9 -28.58 -1.93 13.14
CA GLN A 9 -28.55 -0.84 12.16
C GLN A 9 -28.98 -1.31 10.78
N ARG A 10 -28.57 -2.52 10.39
CA ARG A 10 -28.99 -3.12 9.10
C ARG A 10 -30.50 -3.33 9.05
N ASP A 11 -31.07 -3.85 10.14
CA ASP A 11 -32.49 -4.11 10.26
C ASP A 11 -33.28 -2.81 10.29
N ALA A 12 -32.77 -1.78 10.96
CA ALA A 12 -33.39 -0.45 10.99
C ALA A 12 -33.46 0.19 9.60
N CYS A 13 -32.35 0.07 8.77
CA CYS A 13 -32.33 0.57 7.41
C CYS A 13 -33.38 -0.12 6.52
N LEU A 14 -33.50 -1.44 6.65
CA LEU A 14 -34.48 -2.23 5.90
C LEU A 14 -35.93 -1.90 6.36
N ALA A 15 -36.12 -1.68 7.65
CA ALA A 15 -37.42 -1.27 8.20
C ALA A 15 -37.89 0.12 7.69
N MET A 16 -36.92 1.01 7.37
CA MET A 16 -37.21 2.29 6.75
C MET A 16 -37.49 2.21 5.24
N GLY A 17 -37.46 1.01 4.65
CA GLY A 17 -37.75 0.79 3.24
C GLY A 17 -36.56 0.99 2.29
N LEU A 18 -35.35 1.15 2.82
CA LEU A 18 -34.15 1.22 2.00
C LEU A 18 -33.84 -0.14 1.37
N THR A 19 -33.41 -0.12 0.13
CA THR A 19 -32.89 -1.32 -0.51
C THR A 19 -31.57 -1.74 0.15
N ARG A 20 -31.22 -3.02 0.07
CA ARG A 20 -29.94 -3.52 0.61
C ARG A 20 -28.73 -2.78 0.06
N TRP A 21 -28.79 -2.35 -1.18
CA TRP A 21 -27.73 -1.61 -1.84
C TRP A 21 -27.60 -0.18 -1.31
N GLU A 22 -28.71 0.53 -1.14
CA GLU A 22 -28.74 1.87 -0.56
C GLU A 22 -28.27 1.87 0.88
N ALA A 23 -28.75 0.92 1.71
CA ALA A 23 -28.28 0.74 3.07
C ALA A 23 -26.77 0.49 3.15
N THR A 24 -26.22 -0.31 2.21
CA THR A 24 -24.78 -0.59 2.17
C THR A 24 -23.97 0.63 1.82
N LEU A 25 -24.33 1.37 0.78
CA LEU A 25 -23.55 2.51 0.29
C LEU A 25 -23.63 3.73 1.21
N HIS A 26 -24.80 4.03 1.75
CA HIS A 26 -25.03 5.28 2.46
C HIS A 26 -24.86 5.16 3.97
N ILE A 27 -24.96 3.95 4.54
CA ILE A 27 -24.90 3.76 5.99
C ILE A 27 -23.78 2.82 6.40
N LEU A 28 -23.74 1.60 5.85
CA LEU A 28 -22.78 0.58 6.30
C LEU A 28 -21.32 0.90 5.90
N ILE A 29 -21.08 1.40 4.70
CA ILE A 29 -19.72 1.76 4.26
C ILE A 29 -19.16 2.95 5.05
N PRO A 30 -19.88 4.08 5.23
CA PRO A 30 -19.40 5.18 6.07
C PRO A 30 -19.08 4.74 7.50
N GLU A 31 -19.92 3.95 8.09
CA GLU A 31 -19.72 3.45 9.46
C GLU A 31 -18.55 2.47 9.58
N ALA A 32 -18.33 1.63 8.56
CA ALA A 32 -17.21 0.70 8.51
C ALA A 32 -15.87 1.37 8.13
N MET A 33 -15.86 2.65 7.73
CA MET A 33 -14.66 3.35 7.24
C MET A 33 -13.44 3.28 8.18
N PRO A 34 -13.54 3.45 9.48
CA PRO A 34 -12.38 3.35 10.36
C PRO A 34 -11.73 1.97 10.31
N ALA A 35 -12.54 0.91 10.25
CA ALA A 35 -12.08 -0.46 10.16
C ALA A 35 -11.46 -0.77 8.77
N ILE A 36 -12.05 -0.25 7.69
CA ILE A 36 -11.50 -0.36 6.32
C ILE A 36 -10.14 0.30 6.24
N VAL A 37 -9.99 1.53 6.75
CA VAL A 37 -8.70 2.24 6.75
C VAL A 37 -7.64 1.49 7.55
N THR A 38 -8.00 0.94 8.69
CA THR A 38 -7.10 0.12 9.50
C THR A 38 -6.65 -1.11 8.72
N GLY A 39 -7.56 -1.80 8.03
CA GLY A 39 -7.25 -2.94 7.17
C GLY A 39 -6.29 -2.58 6.02
N ILE A 40 -6.51 -1.45 5.36
CA ILE A 40 -5.62 -0.95 4.29
C ILE A 40 -4.22 -0.67 4.84
N VAL A 41 -4.10 0.00 6.00
CA VAL A 41 -2.80 0.30 6.62
C VAL A 41 -2.04 -0.98 6.98
N LEU A 42 -2.71 -1.97 7.55
CA LEU A 42 -2.10 -3.26 7.90
C LEU A 42 -1.66 -4.03 6.65
N SER A 43 -2.50 -4.07 5.61
CA SER A 43 -2.18 -4.73 4.35
C SER A 43 -1.01 -4.06 3.64
N ALA A 44 -0.97 -2.74 3.59
CA ALA A 44 0.14 -2.01 3.00
C ALA A 44 1.45 -2.23 3.76
N GLY A 45 1.42 -2.23 5.10
CA GLY A 45 2.60 -2.55 5.91
C GLY A 45 3.17 -3.93 5.59
N ARG A 46 2.30 -4.92 5.35
CA ARG A 46 2.70 -6.26 4.91
C ARG A 46 3.34 -6.24 3.52
N VAL A 47 2.71 -5.56 2.56
CA VAL A 47 3.22 -5.46 1.18
C VAL A 47 4.60 -4.79 1.12
N PHE A 48 4.84 -3.73 1.90
CA PHE A 48 6.15 -3.08 1.97
C PHE A 48 7.25 -4.01 2.51
N GLY A 49 6.91 -4.95 3.39
CA GLY A 49 7.83 -5.93 3.94
C GLY A 49 7.99 -7.21 3.10
N GLU A 50 7.14 -7.40 2.09
CA GLU A 50 7.12 -8.62 1.27
C GLU A 50 8.30 -8.63 0.29
N ALA A 51 9.38 -9.32 0.66
CA ALA A 51 10.53 -9.51 -0.21
C ALA A 51 10.48 -10.85 -0.96
N ALA A 52 10.01 -11.91 -0.30
CA ALA A 52 10.12 -13.27 -0.82
C ALA A 52 9.31 -13.49 -2.10
N ALA A 53 8.04 -13.07 -2.14
CA ALA A 53 7.22 -13.23 -3.34
C ALA A 53 7.78 -12.43 -4.52
N LEU A 54 8.18 -11.17 -4.27
CA LEU A 54 8.73 -10.29 -5.31
C LEU A 54 10.09 -10.75 -5.83
N LEU A 55 10.90 -11.42 -5.00
CA LEU A 55 12.18 -11.98 -5.40
C LEU A 55 12.03 -12.96 -6.57
N PHE A 56 10.98 -13.78 -6.54
CA PHE A 56 10.73 -14.79 -7.56
C PHE A 56 9.86 -14.31 -8.72
N THR A 57 9.04 -13.29 -8.54
CA THR A 57 8.04 -12.87 -9.53
C THR A 57 8.40 -11.63 -10.31
N SER A 58 9.09 -10.65 -9.73
CA SER A 58 9.38 -9.38 -10.40
C SER A 58 10.79 -9.27 -11.01
N GLY A 59 11.63 -10.26 -10.76
CA GLY A 59 13.05 -10.26 -11.17
C GLY A 59 13.91 -9.37 -10.27
N MET A 60 15.20 -9.69 -10.20
CA MET A 60 16.18 -9.00 -9.35
C MET A 60 17.02 -7.97 -10.12
N SER A 61 16.52 -7.43 -11.21
CA SER A 61 17.27 -6.53 -12.06
C SER A 61 16.77 -5.10 -11.94
N SER A 62 17.63 -4.23 -11.44
CA SER A 62 17.42 -2.79 -11.49
C SER A 62 18.46 -2.16 -12.41
N PRO A 63 18.06 -1.35 -13.40
CA PRO A 63 19.03 -0.63 -14.23
C PRO A 63 19.73 0.43 -13.39
N VAL A 64 21.05 0.54 -13.58
CA VAL A 64 21.92 1.48 -12.85
C VAL A 64 21.52 2.94 -13.05
N ARG A 65 20.82 3.26 -14.14
CA ARG A 65 20.31 4.62 -14.44
C ARG A 65 18.91 4.55 -15.00
N LEU A 66 17.97 5.23 -14.32
CA LEU A 66 16.60 5.44 -14.78
C LEU A 66 16.49 6.79 -15.47
N ASN A 67 15.92 6.81 -16.66
CA ASN A 67 15.63 8.02 -17.39
C ASN A 67 14.13 8.34 -17.31
N PHE A 68 13.76 9.27 -16.40
CA PHE A 68 12.37 9.66 -16.18
C PHE A 68 11.81 10.52 -17.31
N LEU A 69 12.66 11.15 -18.11
CA LEU A 69 12.27 12.05 -19.20
C LEU A 69 12.06 11.32 -20.55
N SER A 70 12.46 10.07 -20.67
CA SER A 70 12.28 9.31 -21.91
C SER A 70 10.95 8.53 -21.86
N PHE A 71 10.06 8.84 -22.80
CA PHE A 71 8.79 8.12 -22.99
C PHE A 71 8.91 6.88 -23.89
N ASN A 72 10.10 6.40 -24.15
CA ASN A 72 10.31 5.23 -25.00
C ASN A 72 10.03 3.94 -24.20
N LEU A 73 8.78 3.45 -24.25
CA LEU A 73 8.32 2.27 -23.52
C LEU A 73 9.09 0.98 -23.85
N SER A 74 9.83 0.95 -24.97
CA SER A 74 10.63 -0.21 -25.38
C SER A 74 12.05 -0.21 -24.80
N SER A 75 12.47 0.89 -24.17
CA SER A 75 13.83 1.00 -23.59
C SER A 75 13.88 0.38 -22.19
N PRO A 76 14.88 -0.45 -21.86
CA PRO A 76 15.05 -1.01 -20.52
C PRO A 76 15.39 0.06 -19.46
N THR A 77 15.83 1.25 -19.86
CA THR A 77 16.15 2.36 -18.96
C THR A 77 14.96 3.30 -18.70
N CYS A 78 13.84 3.13 -19.41
CA CYS A 78 12.66 3.95 -19.25
C CYS A 78 11.95 3.63 -17.92
N ALA A 79 11.67 4.65 -17.10
CA ALA A 79 10.98 4.48 -15.83
C ALA A 79 9.51 4.03 -15.98
N TRP A 80 8.89 4.32 -17.13
CA TRP A 80 7.48 4.04 -17.43
C TRP A 80 7.25 2.69 -18.13
N ASN A 81 8.29 1.90 -18.32
CA ASN A 81 8.18 0.58 -18.95
C ASN A 81 7.60 -0.44 -17.95
N VAL A 82 6.33 -0.82 -18.14
CA VAL A 82 5.58 -1.75 -17.28
C VAL A 82 6.14 -3.20 -17.36
N PHE A 83 6.76 -3.57 -18.48
CA PHE A 83 7.31 -4.92 -18.69
C PHE A 83 8.76 -5.06 -18.22
N ARG A 84 9.31 -4.02 -17.63
CA ARG A 84 10.67 -4.07 -17.09
C ARG A 84 10.71 -4.86 -15.80
N PRO A 85 11.71 -5.74 -15.60
CA PRO A 85 11.95 -6.31 -14.29
C PRO A 85 12.29 -5.19 -13.30
N GLY A 86 11.66 -5.22 -12.14
CA GLY A 86 11.82 -4.24 -11.08
C GLY A 86 12.19 -4.92 -9.76
N GLU A 87 12.79 -4.17 -8.87
CA GLU A 87 13.03 -4.63 -7.52
C GLU A 87 12.41 -3.66 -6.50
N SER A 88 11.84 -4.22 -5.44
CA SER A 88 11.41 -3.42 -4.29
C SER A 88 12.62 -3.12 -3.39
N LEU A 89 12.50 -2.09 -2.53
CA LEU A 89 13.55 -1.78 -1.56
C LEU A 89 13.88 -2.97 -0.65
N ALA A 90 12.88 -3.80 -0.32
CA ALA A 90 13.08 -5.01 0.48
C ALA A 90 13.89 -6.07 -0.27
N VAL A 91 13.62 -6.28 -1.56
CA VAL A 91 14.41 -7.20 -2.42
C VAL A 91 15.83 -6.67 -2.61
N HIS A 92 16.00 -5.36 -2.78
CA HIS A 92 17.30 -4.72 -2.91
C HIS A 92 18.18 -4.94 -1.68
N ILE A 93 17.62 -4.76 -0.47
CA ILE A 93 18.30 -5.05 0.79
C ILE A 93 18.77 -6.51 0.81
N TYR A 94 17.89 -7.45 0.50
CA TYR A 94 18.20 -8.88 0.51
C TYR A 94 19.33 -9.24 -0.45
N LYS A 95 19.29 -8.69 -1.66
CA LYS A 95 20.30 -8.93 -2.71
C LYS A 95 21.68 -8.42 -2.29
N ILE A 96 21.79 -7.16 -1.86
CA ILE A 96 23.06 -6.54 -1.50
C ILE A 96 23.63 -7.14 -0.22
N TYR A 97 22.77 -7.52 0.74
CA TYR A 97 23.20 -8.20 1.96
C TYR A 97 23.95 -9.51 1.65
N GLY A 98 23.54 -10.22 0.60
CA GLY A 98 24.21 -11.45 0.15
C GLY A 98 25.60 -11.23 -0.46
N GLU A 99 25.96 -10.01 -0.87
CA GLU A 99 27.29 -9.71 -1.45
C GLU A 99 28.41 -9.65 -0.40
N GLY A 100 28.11 -9.43 0.87
CA GLY A 100 29.05 -9.56 1.99
C GLY A 100 30.19 -8.53 2.03
N SER A 101 30.22 -7.52 1.16
CA SER A 101 31.28 -6.50 1.15
C SER A 101 30.99 -5.40 2.20
N PRO A 102 32.03 -4.75 2.79
CA PRO A 102 31.83 -3.66 3.73
C PRO A 102 31.05 -2.47 3.14
N GLU A 103 31.25 -2.19 1.86
CA GLU A 103 30.53 -1.14 1.11
C GLU A 103 29.07 -1.50 0.93
N ALA A 104 28.78 -2.76 0.62
CA ALA A 104 27.41 -3.27 0.52
C ALA A 104 26.65 -3.12 1.84
N GLN A 105 27.28 -3.35 2.98
CA GLN A 105 26.64 -3.16 4.29
C GLN A 105 26.19 -1.71 4.51
N GLN A 106 26.98 -0.71 4.12
CA GLN A 106 26.57 0.69 4.26
C GLN A 106 25.32 1.01 3.40
N ILE A 107 25.28 0.48 2.18
CA ILE A 107 24.13 0.64 1.28
C ILE A 107 22.89 -0.04 1.88
N VAL A 108 23.04 -1.22 2.45
CA VAL A 108 21.94 -1.96 3.11
C VAL A 108 21.37 -1.14 4.28
N TRP A 109 22.20 -0.60 5.14
CA TRP A 109 21.74 0.22 6.27
C TRP A 109 21.01 1.49 5.80
N GLY A 110 21.54 2.16 4.78
CA GLY A 110 20.89 3.34 4.18
C GLY A 110 19.53 3.00 3.54
N THR A 111 19.47 1.90 2.80
CA THR A 111 18.22 1.45 2.14
C THR A 111 17.18 1.00 3.17
N ALA A 112 17.62 0.32 4.25
CA ALA A 112 16.72 -0.10 5.33
C ALA A 112 16.13 1.12 6.09
N ALA A 113 16.96 2.13 6.36
CA ALA A 113 16.50 3.37 6.97
C ALA A 113 15.49 4.11 6.06
N LEU A 114 15.78 4.17 4.76
CA LEU A 114 14.87 4.76 3.77
C LEU A 114 13.53 4.01 3.74
N LEU A 115 13.55 2.69 3.70
CA LEU A 115 12.34 1.86 3.72
C LEU A 115 11.51 2.13 4.99
N MET A 116 12.17 2.19 6.15
CA MET A 116 11.49 2.48 7.42
C MET A 116 10.82 3.86 7.41
N ILE A 117 11.50 4.89 6.90
CA ILE A 117 10.94 6.23 6.77
C ILE A 117 9.73 6.22 5.82
N CYS A 118 9.83 5.55 4.66
CA CYS A 118 8.71 5.45 3.71
C CYS A 118 7.48 4.77 4.34
N VAL A 119 7.68 3.68 5.08
CA VAL A 119 6.59 2.96 5.77
C VAL A 119 5.96 3.84 6.84
N LEU A 120 6.75 4.56 7.63
CA LEU A 120 6.25 5.48 8.65
C LEU A 120 5.44 6.62 8.03
N LEU A 121 5.96 7.25 6.97
CA LEU A 121 5.26 8.32 6.25
C LEU A 121 3.95 7.81 5.67
N PHE A 122 3.97 6.65 5.01
CA PHE A 122 2.75 6.03 4.49
C PHE A 122 1.70 5.81 5.58
N ASN A 123 2.10 5.24 6.72
CA ASN A 123 1.20 4.99 7.84
C ASN A 123 0.60 6.29 8.41
N ILE A 124 1.40 7.35 8.53
CA ILE A 124 0.92 8.66 9.00
C ILE A 124 -0.09 9.25 8.00
N VAL A 125 0.26 9.27 6.71
CA VAL A 125 -0.61 9.80 5.66
C VAL A 125 -1.93 9.02 5.58
N ALA A 126 -1.86 7.69 5.58
CA ALA A 126 -3.04 6.83 5.52
C ALA A 126 -3.98 7.06 6.72
N ARG A 127 -3.42 7.25 7.93
CA ARG A 127 -4.21 7.57 9.13
C ARG A 127 -4.86 8.95 9.06
N ILE A 128 -4.14 9.95 8.54
CA ILE A 128 -4.67 11.32 8.38
C ILE A 128 -5.80 11.31 7.37
N VAL A 129 -5.58 10.71 6.20
CA VAL A 129 -6.58 10.61 5.13
C VAL A 129 -7.81 9.84 5.62
N GLY A 130 -7.61 8.71 6.30
CA GLY A 130 -8.71 7.91 6.85
C GLY A 130 -9.55 8.68 7.85
N LYS A 131 -8.92 9.43 8.77
CA LYS A 131 -9.65 10.29 9.71
C LYS A 131 -10.43 11.41 9.02
N GLN A 132 -9.87 12.03 7.98
CA GLN A 132 -10.54 13.08 7.23
C GLN A 132 -11.75 12.54 6.45
N LEU A 133 -11.59 11.37 5.80
CA LEU A 133 -12.71 10.71 5.11
C LEU A 133 -13.84 10.35 6.10
N ALA A 134 -13.49 9.70 7.20
CA ALA A 134 -14.47 9.33 8.22
C ALA A 134 -15.25 10.54 8.76
N ARG A 135 -14.54 11.67 9.02
CA ARG A 135 -15.20 12.91 9.48
C ARG A 135 -16.15 13.52 8.47
N LYS A 136 -15.80 13.53 7.18
CA LYS A 136 -16.66 14.06 6.12
C LYS A 136 -17.92 13.23 5.92
N MET A 137 -17.83 11.92 6.06
CA MET A 137 -18.95 11.01 5.86
C MET A 137 -19.90 10.92 7.07
N THR A 138 -19.42 11.31 8.28
CA THR A 138 -20.25 11.33 9.48
C THR A 138 -20.89 12.72 9.72
N ALA A 139 -20.47 13.75 8.98
CA ALA A 139 -20.94 15.14 9.14
C ALA A 139 -22.08 15.52 8.16
N GLU A 140 -22.46 14.63 7.23
CA GLU A 140 -23.65 14.69 6.38
C GLU A 140 -24.72 13.73 6.92
#